data_e24dec7cde9b9c5612a30693ebc4ef77
#
_entry.id   e24dec7cde9b9c5612a30693ebc4ef77
#
_cell.length_a   1.000
_cell.length_b   1.000
_cell.length_c   1.000
_cell.angle_alpha   90.00
_cell.angle_beta   90.00
_cell.angle_gamma   90.00
#
_symmetry.space_group_name_H-M   'P 1'
#
loop_
_entity.id
_entity.type
_entity.pdbx_description
1 polymer ?
#
loop_
_entity_poly.entity_id
_entity_poly.type
_entity_poly.pdbx_seq_one_letter_code
_entity_poly.pdbx_strand_id
1 'polypeptide(L)'
;MTVHFIGAGPGAPDLVTIRGRDLIAKCPVCLFAGSLVPKEVVDFAPEGALVRDTASMNLGEIVEEIQTAHDSGKDVARVHSGDPSIYGATAEQMRRLDELGIPYDVTPGVPAFVAAAAELKQELTLPEISQTIIATRTTMHASAMPEGEELAKLGAIGATLAIHLSVRNLKHVQDILIPHYGGDCPAVIAYRVTWPDQQFIHGTLSNIKEKVRDSKISRTALILVGRVFDTQNFRNSALYDPKHAHILRPKKKT
;
A
#
# COMPACT_ATOMS: atom_id res chain seq x y z
N MET A 1 -12.85 21.10 15.94
CA MET A 1 -12.46 20.71 14.57
C MET A 1 -11.30 19.73 14.65
N THR A 2 -11.33 18.67 13.86
CA THR A 2 -10.30 17.63 13.79
C THR A 2 -9.99 17.30 12.34
N VAL A 3 -8.72 17.04 12.01
CA VAL A 3 -8.32 16.50 10.72
C VAL A 3 -8.25 14.99 10.80
N HIS A 4 -9.01 14.28 9.99
CA HIS A 4 -9.03 12.83 9.92
C HIS A 4 -8.21 12.38 8.71
N PHE A 5 -6.99 11.83 8.94
CA PHE A 5 -6.22 11.15 7.90
C PHE A 5 -6.85 9.78 7.65
N ILE A 6 -7.37 9.54 6.47
CA ILE A 6 -8.20 8.36 6.17
C ILE A 6 -7.61 7.58 5.01
N GLY A 7 -7.40 6.28 5.20
CA GLY A 7 -7.05 5.36 4.14
C GLY A 7 -8.25 5.02 3.27
N ALA A 8 -8.16 5.35 1.97
CA ALA A 8 -9.20 5.05 0.96
C ALA A 8 -9.20 3.60 0.49
N GLY A 9 -8.23 2.80 0.93
CA GLY A 9 -8.02 1.47 0.36
C GLY A 9 -7.33 1.50 -1.01
N PRO A 10 -7.22 0.34 -1.68
CA PRO A 10 -6.38 0.17 -2.87
C PRO A 10 -7.04 0.66 -4.17
N GLY A 11 -8.38 0.78 -4.18
CA GLY A 11 -9.14 1.13 -5.39
C GLY A 11 -10.63 0.92 -5.22
N ALA A 12 -11.10 -0.29 -4.98
CA ALA A 12 -12.51 -0.58 -4.81
C ALA A 12 -13.10 0.19 -3.59
N PRO A 13 -14.21 0.90 -3.75
CA PRO A 13 -14.76 1.76 -2.70
C PRO A 13 -15.30 0.97 -1.49
N ASP A 14 -15.64 -0.30 -1.66
CA ASP A 14 -16.06 -1.20 -0.58
C ASP A 14 -14.90 -1.72 0.29
N LEU A 15 -13.66 -1.43 -0.11
CA LEU A 15 -12.46 -1.72 0.69
C LEU A 15 -12.03 -0.55 1.59
N VAL A 16 -12.78 0.56 1.58
CA VAL A 16 -12.63 1.57 2.64
C VAL A 16 -13.14 1.00 3.96
N THR A 17 -12.49 1.34 5.06
CA THR A 17 -13.01 0.92 6.37
C THR A 17 -14.33 1.60 6.68
N ILE A 18 -15.22 0.94 7.44
CA ILE A 18 -16.48 1.54 7.89
C ILE A 18 -16.22 2.87 8.61
N ARG A 19 -15.19 2.92 9.47
CA ARG A 19 -14.79 4.16 10.14
C ARG A 19 -14.38 5.25 9.15
N GLY A 20 -13.57 4.91 8.15
CA GLY A 20 -13.11 5.85 7.12
C GLY A 20 -14.28 6.45 6.33
N ARG A 21 -15.19 5.60 5.87
CA ARG A 21 -16.41 6.03 5.19
C ARG A 21 -17.28 6.97 6.06
N ASP A 22 -17.49 6.57 7.32
CA ASP A 22 -18.37 7.33 8.22
C ASP A 22 -17.75 8.68 8.61
N LEU A 23 -16.42 8.80 8.66
CA LEU A 23 -15.70 10.07 8.85
C LEU A 23 -15.79 10.94 7.60
N ILE A 24 -15.57 10.40 6.39
CA ILE A 24 -15.74 11.14 5.14
C ILE A 24 -17.18 11.70 5.07
N ALA A 25 -18.18 10.89 5.40
CA ALA A 25 -19.59 11.27 5.34
C ALA A 25 -20.01 12.35 6.36
N LYS A 26 -19.17 12.64 7.36
CA LYS A 26 -19.44 13.67 8.37
C LYS A 26 -18.67 14.97 8.14
N CYS A 27 -17.56 14.91 7.39
CA CYS A 27 -16.69 16.07 7.23
C CYS A 27 -17.20 17.03 6.16
N PRO A 28 -17.41 18.32 6.49
CA PRO A 28 -17.80 19.32 5.51
C PRO A 28 -16.68 19.73 4.56
N VAL A 29 -15.43 19.24 4.80
CA VAL A 29 -14.29 19.44 3.92
C VAL A 29 -13.64 18.08 3.64
N CYS A 30 -13.46 17.74 2.37
CA CYS A 30 -12.81 16.53 1.92
C CYS A 30 -11.64 16.88 0.99
N LEU A 31 -10.41 16.65 1.45
CA LEU A 31 -9.18 16.84 0.68
C LEU A 31 -8.62 15.47 0.33
N PHE A 32 -8.44 15.17 -0.96
CA PHE A 32 -8.01 13.84 -1.39
C PHE A 32 -6.79 13.87 -2.31
N ALA A 33 -6.04 12.78 -2.34
CA ALA A 33 -4.78 12.68 -3.06
C ALA A 33 -4.98 12.23 -4.53
N GLY A 34 -5.67 13.05 -5.31
CA GLY A 34 -5.73 13.00 -6.76
C GLY A 34 -6.11 11.67 -7.40
N SER A 35 -5.37 11.30 -8.43
CA SER A 35 -5.66 10.15 -9.31
C SER A 35 -5.51 8.76 -8.66
N LEU A 36 -5.17 8.68 -7.37
CA LEU A 36 -4.99 7.43 -6.63
C LEU A 36 -6.16 7.11 -5.70
N VAL A 37 -7.12 8.03 -5.55
CA VAL A 37 -8.34 7.84 -4.76
C VAL A 37 -9.53 7.83 -5.72
N PRO A 38 -10.34 6.76 -5.75
CA PRO A 38 -11.52 6.68 -6.60
C PRO A 38 -12.55 7.75 -6.25
N LYS A 39 -13.23 8.25 -7.27
CA LYS A 39 -14.31 9.22 -7.08
C LYS A 39 -15.41 8.67 -6.17
N GLU A 40 -15.73 7.40 -6.27
CA GLU A 40 -16.74 6.70 -5.49
C GLU A 40 -16.46 6.74 -3.98
N VAL A 41 -15.19 6.80 -3.57
CA VAL A 41 -14.81 7.01 -2.16
C VAL A 41 -15.02 8.46 -1.76
N VAL A 42 -14.70 9.40 -2.64
CA VAL A 42 -14.89 10.84 -2.41
C VAL A 42 -16.38 11.21 -2.37
N ASP A 43 -17.20 10.49 -3.12
CA ASP A 43 -18.66 10.67 -3.16
C ASP A 43 -19.37 10.28 -1.84
N PHE A 44 -18.66 9.70 -0.86
CA PHE A 44 -19.19 9.58 0.51
C PHE A 44 -19.27 10.91 1.25
N ALA A 45 -18.61 11.97 0.77
CA ALA A 45 -18.68 13.29 1.38
C ALA A 45 -20.14 13.82 1.33
N PRO A 46 -20.60 14.55 2.35
CA PRO A 46 -21.99 15.02 2.40
C PRO A 46 -22.26 16.04 1.31
N GLU A 47 -23.53 16.16 0.94
CA GLU A 47 -23.99 17.19 0.00
C GLU A 47 -23.56 18.59 0.46
N GLY A 48 -22.99 19.39 -0.44
CA GLY A 48 -22.47 20.72 -0.12
C GLY A 48 -21.10 20.75 0.55
N ALA A 49 -20.46 19.59 0.76
CA ALA A 49 -19.08 19.57 1.24
C ALA A 49 -18.11 20.20 0.23
N LEU A 50 -17.07 20.87 0.73
CA LEU A 50 -15.95 21.28 -0.08
C LEU A 50 -15.10 20.06 -0.39
N VAL A 51 -15.15 19.57 -1.62
CA VAL A 51 -14.35 18.44 -2.09
C VAL A 51 -13.24 18.96 -3.01
N ARG A 52 -11.97 18.72 -2.63
CA ARG A 52 -10.80 19.25 -3.37
C ARG A 52 -9.73 18.20 -3.61
N ASP A 53 -9.34 18.08 -4.88
CA ASP A 53 -8.17 17.31 -5.29
C ASP A 53 -6.88 18.09 -4.96
N THR A 54 -5.97 17.47 -4.22
CA THR A 54 -4.70 18.05 -3.80
C THR A 54 -3.51 17.62 -4.67
N ALA A 55 -3.74 16.94 -5.80
CA ALA A 55 -2.65 16.42 -6.64
C ALA A 55 -1.72 17.50 -7.20
N SER A 56 -2.21 18.72 -7.40
CA SER A 56 -1.43 19.87 -7.88
C SER A 56 -0.90 20.78 -6.76
N MET A 57 -1.26 20.49 -5.50
CA MET A 57 -0.94 21.33 -4.36
C MET A 57 0.36 20.90 -3.69
N ASN A 58 1.15 21.88 -3.24
CA ASN A 58 2.29 21.65 -2.36
C ASN A 58 1.85 21.55 -0.88
N LEU A 59 2.78 21.20 0.02
CA LEU A 59 2.49 21.01 1.45
C LEU A 59 1.91 22.28 2.10
N GLY A 60 2.45 23.45 1.74
CA GLY A 60 1.97 24.74 2.29
C GLY A 60 0.52 25.00 1.93
N GLU A 61 0.16 24.83 0.66
CA GLU A 61 -1.21 25.00 0.16
C GLU A 61 -2.20 24.02 0.79
N ILE A 62 -1.79 22.74 1.01
CA ILE A 62 -2.62 21.77 1.71
C ILE A 62 -2.87 22.19 3.16
N VAL A 63 -1.82 22.64 3.85
CA VAL A 63 -1.93 23.09 5.25
C VAL A 63 -2.78 24.36 5.36
N GLU A 64 -2.69 25.29 4.42
CA GLU A 64 -3.51 26.50 4.37
C GLU A 64 -5.02 26.17 4.21
N GLU A 65 -5.36 25.20 3.36
CA GLU A 65 -6.75 24.72 3.24
C GLU A 65 -7.26 24.11 4.55
N ILE A 66 -6.41 23.32 5.22
CA ILE A 66 -6.75 22.74 6.52
C ILE A 66 -6.92 23.83 7.59
N GLN A 67 -6.04 24.84 7.62
CA GLN A 67 -6.13 25.94 8.55
C GLN A 67 -7.39 26.77 8.32
N THR A 68 -7.73 27.05 7.07
CA THR A 68 -8.97 27.76 6.71
C THR A 68 -10.22 26.99 7.20
N ALA A 69 -10.22 25.67 7.08
CA ALA A 69 -11.28 24.83 7.64
C ALA A 69 -11.30 24.88 9.17
N HIS A 70 -10.11 24.84 9.81
CA HIS A 70 -9.96 24.94 11.26
C HIS A 70 -10.54 26.24 11.81
N ASP A 71 -10.18 27.38 11.22
CA ASP A 71 -10.65 28.71 11.62
C ASP A 71 -12.17 28.85 11.47
N SER A 72 -12.77 28.07 10.56
CA SER A 72 -14.21 27.96 10.35
C SER A 72 -14.89 26.89 11.21
N GLY A 73 -14.16 26.21 12.11
CA GLY A 73 -14.66 25.15 12.98
C GLY A 73 -15.10 23.86 12.23
N LYS A 74 -14.60 23.63 11.01
CA LYS A 74 -15.02 22.53 10.13
C LYS A 74 -14.04 21.35 10.19
N ASP A 75 -14.53 20.14 10.45
CA ASP A 75 -13.74 18.93 10.37
C ASP A 75 -13.31 18.64 8.92
N VAL A 76 -12.12 18.06 8.77
CA VAL A 76 -11.51 17.76 7.48
C VAL A 76 -11.28 16.25 7.33
N ALA A 77 -11.82 15.65 6.29
CA ALA A 77 -11.42 14.34 5.82
C ALA A 77 -10.22 14.49 4.88
N ARG A 78 -9.02 14.07 5.32
CA ARG A 78 -7.80 14.03 4.50
C ARG A 78 -7.61 12.61 3.98
N VAL A 79 -8.05 12.35 2.75
CA VAL A 79 -8.17 11.00 2.18
C VAL A 79 -6.92 10.65 1.36
N HIS A 80 -6.28 9.52 1.72
CA HIS A 80 -5.08 8.98 1.09
C HIS A 80 -5.35 7.62 0.47
N SER A 81 -4.72 7.30 -0.66
CA SER A 81 -4.81 5.97 -1.25
C SER A 81 -4.16 4.91 -0.35
N GLY A 82 -4.67 3.69 -0.38
CA GLY A 82 -4.16 2.60 0.44
C GLY A 82 -4.30 2.89 1.93
N ASP A 83 -3.18 2.87 2.63
CA ASP A 83 -3.04 3.21 4.04
C ASP A 83 -2.18 4.47 4.21
N PRO A 84 -2.58 5.44 5.04
CA PRO A 84 -1.83 6.70 5.24
C PRO A 84 -0.40 6.50 5.77
N SER A 85 -0.12 5.40 6.46
CA SER A 85 1.19 5.11 7.05
C SER A 85 2.21 4.56 6.07
N ILE A 86 1.79 4.18 4.84
CA ILE A 86 2.66 3.57 3.84
C ILE A 86 2.81 4.50 2.62
N TYR A 87 3.93 5.20 2.53
CA TYR A 87 4.24 6.17 1.45
C TYR A 87 3.17 7.25 1.24
N GLY A 88 2.43 7.58 2.31
CA GLY A 88 1.32 8.54 2.26
C GLY A 88 1.74 10.01 2.33
N ALA A 89 3.02 10.31 2.58
CA ALA A 89 3.51 11.68 2.81
C ALA A 89 2.68 12.42 3.87
N THR A 90 2.30 11.71 4.94
CA THR A 90 1.44 12.22 6.01
C THR A 90 2.22 12.78 7.19
N ALA A 91 3.44 12.28 7.42
CA ALA A 91 4.25 12.66 8.57
C ALA A 91 4.58 14.16 8.57
N GLU A 92 4.92 14.73 7.42
CA GLU A 92 5.18 16.15 7.27
C GLU A 92 3.91 17.00 7.42
N GLN A 93 2.74 16.49 7.01
CA GLN A 93 1.47 17.16 7.24
C GLN A 93 1.14 17.17 8.73
N MET A 94 1.21 16.02 9.41
CA MET A 94 0.99 15.91 10.86
C MET A 94 1.91 16.83 11.66
N ARG A 95 3.21 16.87 11.34
CA ARG A 95 4.15 17.80 11.98
C ARG A 95 3.73 19.26 11.83
N ARG A 96 3.24 19.66 10.66
CA ARG A 96 2.74 21.04 10.45
C ARG A 96 1.47 21.32 11.28
N LEU A 97 0.59 20.32 11.42
CA LEU A 97 -0.60 20.45 12.27
C LEU A 97 -0.25 20.53 13.74
N ASP A 98 0.76 19.78 14.22
CA ASP A 98 1.30 19.89 15.57
C ASP A 98 1.83 21.32 15.86
N GLU A 99 2.59 21.89 14.90
CA GLU A 99 3.10 23.28 15.01
C GLU A 99 1.98 24.32 15.10
N LEU A 100 0.82 24.03 14.48
CA LEU A 100 -0.35 24.91 14.47
C LEU A 100 -1.34 24.61 15.61
N GLY A 101 -1.10 23.56 16.41
CA GLY A 101 -2.02 23.12 17.46
C GLY A 101 -3.36 22.57 16.91
N ILE A 102 -3.39 22.09 15.67
CA ILE A 102 -4.59 21.55 15.03
C ILE A 102 -4.66 20.03 15.33
N PRO A 103 -5.72 19.56 16.02
CA PRO A 103 -5.87 18.15 16.35
C PRO A 103 -6.15 17.29 15.11
N TYR A 104 -5.59 16.07 15.11
CA TYR A 104 -5.82 15.08 14.05
C TYR A 104 -5.88 13.68 14.62
N ASP A 105 -6.44 12.77 13.82
CA ASP A 105 -6.36 11.32 14.00
C ASP A 105 -6.05 10.61 12.69
N VAL A 106 -5.76 9.30 12.78
CA VAL A 106 -5.44 8.46 11.61
C VAL A 106 -6.33 7.23 11.62
N THR A 107 -7.04 7.03 10.53
CA THR A 107 -7.83 5.82 10.25
C THR A 107 -7.10 4.99 9.21
N PRO A 108 -6.73 3.72 9.52
CA PRO A 108 -6.02 2.87 8.58
C PRO A 108 -6.86 2.50 7.37
N GLY A 109 -6.19 2.12 6.29
CA GLY A 109 -6.79 1.57 5.09
C GLY A 109 -6.15 0.25 4.68
N VAL A 110 -6.63 -0.36 3.60
CA VAL A 110 -6.05 -1.58 3.02
C VAL A 110 -4.93 -1.19 2.07
N PRO A 111 -3.65 -1.53 2.35
CA PRO A 111 -2.55 -1.20 1.47
C PRO A 111 -2.56 -2.07 0.21
N ALA A 112 -2.04 -1.51 -0.90
CA ALA A 112 -2.10 -2.14 -2.21
C ALA A 112 -1.47 -3.54 -2.27
N PHE A 113 -0.40 -3.82 -1.52
CA PHE A 113 0.25 -5.14 -1.55
C PHE A 113 -0.59 -6.22 -0.87
N VAL A 114 -1.35 -5.88 0.17
CA VAL A 114 -2.29 -6.81 0.83
C VAL A 114 -3.47 -7.09 -0.10
N ALA A 115 -4.01 -6.05 -0.74
CA ALA A 115 -5.07 -6.22 -1.72
C ALA A 115 -4.61 -7.04 -2.94
N ALA A 116 -3.39 -6.82 -3.43
CA ALA A 116 -2.82 -7.62 -4.51
C ALA A 116 -2.72 -9.11 -4.12
N ALA A 117 -2.31 -9.41 -2.89
CA ALA A 117 -2.28 -10.78 -2.38
C ALA A 117 -3.66 -11.43 -2.36
N ALA A 118 -4.70 -10.68 -1.94
CA ALA A 118 -6.08 -11.16 -1.92
C ALA A 118 -6.60 -11.44 -3.35
N GLU A 119 -6.38 -10.52 -4.29
CA GLU A 119 -6.77 -10.69 -5.69
C GLU A 119 -6.05 -11.88 -6.36
N LEU A 120 -4.78 -12.08 -6.02
CA LEU A 120 -3.99 -13.22 -6.47
C LEU A 120 -4.36 -14.53 -5.74
N LYS A 121 -5.17 -14.46 -4.68
CA LYS A 121 -5.47 -15.59 -3.77
C LYS A 121 -4.20 -16.23 -3.22
N GLN A 122 -3.23 -15.41 -2.87
CA GLN A 122 -1.89 -15.81 -2.47
C GLN A 122 -1.58 -15.30 -1.06
N GLU A 123 -1.23 -16.20 -0.15
CA GLU A 123 -0.65 -15.82 1.14
C GLU A 123 0.81 -15.39 0.95
N LEU A 124 1.18 -14.25 1.52
CA LEU A 124 2.54 -13.70 1.37
C LEU A 124 3.56 -14.34 2.32
N THR A 125 3.09 -15.15 3.28
CA THR A 125 3.88 -15.78 4.34
C THR A 125 3.62 -17.28 4.39
N LEU A 126 4.30 -18.05 3.57
CA LEU A 126 4.17 -19.50 3.55
C LEU A 126 5.26 -20.18 4.39
N PRO A 127 4.91 -21.19 5.22
CA PRO A 127 5.88 -21.96 5.99
C PRO A 127 7.01 -22.52 5.10
N GLU A 128 8.25 -22.36 5.55
CA GLU A 128 9.48 -22.81 4.89
C GLU A 128 9.81 -22.12 3.55
N ILE A 129 8.93 -21.26 3.04
CA ILE A 129 9.15 -20.49 1.80
C ILE A 129 9.54 -19.04 2.12
N SER A 130 8.68 -18.32 2.83
CA SER A 130 8.95 -16.96 3.31
C SER A 130 8.04 -16.64 4.48
N GLN A 131 8.57 -16.09 5.55
CA GLN A 131 7.83 -15.65 6.74
C GLN A 131 7.97 -14.13 6.96
N THR A 132 8.61 -13.44 6.03
CA THR A 132 8.89 -12.02 6.12
C THR A 132 8.41 -11.31 4.86
N ILE A 133 7.73 -10.19 5.05
CA ILE A 133 7.33 -9.28 3.96
C ILE A 133 8.09 -7.99 4.13
N ILE A 134 8.73 -7.52 3.07
CA ILE A 134 9.42 -6.25 3.03
C ILE A 134 8.69 -5.33 2.05
N ALA A 135 8.03 -4.29 2.59
CA ALA A 135 7.52 -3.19 1.82
C ALA A 135 8.65 -2.17 1.61
N THR A 136 9.04 -1.93 0.36
CA THR A 136 10.16 -1.05 0.02
C THR A 136 9.89 -0.30 -1.30
N ARG A 137 10.84 0.52 -1.71
CA ARG A 137 10.88 1.20 -3.00
C ARG A 137 12.32 1.25 -3.53
N THR A 138 12.52 1.71 -4.75
CA THR A 138 13.85 2.05 -5.25
C THR A 138 14.03 3.56 -5.33
N THR A 139 15.28 4.00 -5.25
CA THR A 139 15.63 5.40 -5.57
C THR A 139 15.47 5.63 -7.07
N MET A 140 14.71 6.64 -7.45
CA MET A 140 14.64 7.15 -8.82
C MET A 140 14.77 8.68 -8.81
N HIS A 141 13.63 9.38 -8.81
CA HIS A 141 13.55 10.84 -8.74
C HIS A 141 13.15 11.33 -7.33
N ALA A 142 12.86 10.41 -6.43
CA ALA A 142 12.50 10.69 -5.04
C ALA A 142 13.76 10.69 -4.14
N SER A 143 13.55 10.89 -2.83
CA SER A 143 14.59 10.86 -1.81
C SER A 143 15.43 9.58 -1.90
N ALA A 144 16.72 9.69 -1.59
CA ALA A 144 17.61 8.53 -1.46
C ALA A 144 17.03 7.51 -0.47
N MET A 145 17.41 6.24 -0.64
CA MET A 145 17.15 5.22 0.37
C MET A 145 18.08 5.45 1.57
N PRO A 146 17.60 5.21 2.80
CA PRO A 146 18.47 5.20 3.96
C PRO A 146 19.60 4.17 3.82
N GLU A 147 20.73 4.46 4.48
CA GLU A 147 21.83 3.49 4.56
C GLU A 147 21.34 2.18 5.21
N GLY A 148 21.64 1.05 4.58
CA GLY A 148 21.16 -0.27 5.03
C GLY A 148 19.88 -0.76 4.38
N GLU A 149 19.11 0.12 3.73
CA GLU A 149 17.84 -0.22 3.06
C GLU A 149 17.98 -0.34 1.53
N GLU A 150 19.19 -0.43 1.02
CA GLU A 150 19.43 -0.65 -0.40
C GLU A 150 18.83 -1.98 -0.86
N LEU A 151 18.22 -1.99 -2.02
CA LEU A 151 17.49 -3.16 -2.55
C LEU A 151 18.36 -4.44 -2.57
N ALA A 152 19.69 -4.30 -2.74
CA ALA A 152 20.63 -5.43 -2.68
C ALA A 152 20.67 -6.07 -1.29
N LYS A 153 20.72 -5.25 -0.23
CA LYS A 153 20.73 -5.74 1.16
C LYS A 153 19.39 -6.39 1.52
N LEU A 154 18.29 -5.77 1.13
CA LEU A 154 16.94 -6.31 1.34
C LEU A 154 16.76 -7.61 0.55
N GLY A 155 17.27 -7.67 -0.67
CA GLY A 155 17.24 -8.87 -1.52
C GLY A 155 18.01 -10.05 -0.93
N ALA A 156 19.11 -9.81 -0.25
CA ALA A 156 19.92 -10.86 0.39
C ALA A 156 19.18 -11.62 1.51
N ILE A 157 18.09 -11.06 2.04
CA ILE A 157 17.25 -11.70 3.06
C ILE A 157 16.41 -12.85 2.47
N GLY A 158 16.08 -12.81 1.17
CA GLY A 158 15.24 -13.81 0.54
C GLY A 158 13.73 -13.74 0.91
N ALA A 159 13.30 -12.61 1.47
CA ALA A 159 11.92 -12.38 1.90
C ALA A 159 10.96 -12.15 0.72
N THR A 160 9.66 -12.16 0.96
CA THR A 160 8.67 -11.66 0.00
C THR A 160 8.78 -10.14 -0.10
N LEU A 161 9.02 -9.61 -1.30
CA LEU A 161 9.16 -8.17 -1.52
C LEU A 161 7.90 -7.59 -2.14
N ALA A 162 7.47 -6.45 -1.59
CA ALA A 162 6.45 -5.57 -2.15
C ALA A 162 7.13 -4.21 -2.47
N ILE A 163 7.52 -4.02 -3.73
CA ILE A 163 8.32 -2.86 -4.15
C ILE A 163 7.39 -1.81 -4.76
N HIS A 164 7.19 -0.73 -4.02
CA HIS A 164 6.34 0.39 -4.38
C HIS A 164 7.07 1.40 -5.28
N LEU A 165 6.31 2.24 -6.01
CA LEU A 165 6.80 3.42 -6.75
C LEU A 165 7.96 3.15 -7.73
N SER A 166 8.18 1.90 -8.13
CA SER A 166 9.41 1.47 -8.80
C SER A 166 9.22 0.82 -10.17
N VAL A 167 7.99 0.77 -10.70
CA VAL A 167 7.69 0.05 -11.97
C VAL A 167 8.51 0.58 -13.16
N ARG A 168 8.87 1.86 -13.17
CA ARG A 168 9.77 2.45 -14.20
C ARG A 168 11.22 1.97 -14.08
N ASN A 169 11.59 1.39 -12.94
CA ASN A 169 12.95 0.97 -12.64
C ASN A 169 13.13 -0.56 -12.69
N LEU A 170 12.28 -1.27 -13.44
CA LEU A 170 12.28 -2.74 -13.50
C LEU A 170 13.64 -3.33 -13.89
N LYS A 171 14.39 -2.68 -14.80
CA LYS A 171 15.73 -3.16 -15.16
C LYS A 171 16.67 -3.17 -13.97
N HIS A 172 16.70 -2.10 -13.19
CA HIS A 172 17.49 -2.01 -11.98
C HIS A 172 17.05 -3.05 -10.93
N VAL A 173 15.73 -3.23 -10.75
CA VAL A 173 15.17 -4.24 -9.85
C VAL A 173 15.63 -5.65 -10.25
N GLN A 174 15.60 -5.98 -11.55
CA GLN A 174 16.09 -7.25 -12.06
C GLN A 174 17.60 -7.44 -11.78
N ASP A 175 18.41 -6.44 -12.15
CA ASP A 175 19.87 -6.51 -12.02
C ASP A 175 20.31 -6.73 -10.57
N ILE A 176 19.61 -6.10 -9.63
CA ILE A 176 19.92 -6.19 -8.20
C ILE A 176 19.39 -7.49 -7.59
N LEU A 177 18.19 -7.95 -7.96
CA LEU A 177 17.55 -9.07 -7.27
C LEU A 177 17.92 -10.44 -7.85
N ILE A 178 18.24 -10.54 -9.15
CA ILE A 178 18.61 -11.82 -9.78
C ILE A 178 19.77 -12.53 -9.05
N PRO A 179 20.85 -11.84 -8.62
CA PRO A 179 21.93 -12.49 -7.86
C PRO A 179 21.48 -13.14 -6.53
N HIS A 180 20.38 -12.67 -5.93
CA HIS A 180 19.88 -13.14 -4.64
C HIS A 180 18.77 -14.18 -4.77
N TYR A 181 17.83 -13.95 -5.70
CA TYR A 181 16.63 -14.78 -5.85
C TYR A 181 16.72 -15.80 -6.98
N GLY A 182 17.66 -15.63 -7.92
CA GLY A 182 17.68 -16.33 -9.18
C GLY A 182 16.77 -15.70 -10.25
N GLY A 183 17.13 -15.87 -11.51
CA GLY A 183 16.36 -15.31 -12.62
C GLY A 183 14.98 -15.97 -12.80
N ASP A 184 14.79 -17.17 -12.29
CA ASP A 184 13.56 -17.96 -12.29
C ASP A 184 12.58 -17.56 -11.18
N CYS A 185 13.00 -16.73 -10.21
CA CYS A 185 12.13 -16.30 -9.12
C CYS A 185 10.89 -15.61 -9.65
N PRO A 186 9.68 -15.99 -9.17
CA PRO A 186 8.43 -15.38 -9.57
C PRO A 186 8.40 -13.89 -9.27
N ALA A 187 7.88 -13.13 -10.23
CA ALA A 187 7.63 -11.70 -10.12
C ALA A 187 6.28 -11.36 -10.72
N VAL A 188 5.52 -10.53 -10.03
CA VAL A 188 4.18 -10.09 -10.47
C VAL A 188 4.14 -8.56 -10.47
N ILE A 189 3.66 -7.98 -11.55
CA ILE A 189 3.31 -6.56 -11.59
C ILE A 189 1.81 -6.45 -11.39
N ALA A 190 1.42 -5.78 -10.30
CA ALA A 190 0.03 -5.54 -9.94
C ALA A 190 -0.30 -4.07 -10.24
N TYR A 191 -1.00 -3.83 -11.34
CA TYR A 191 -1.41 -2.52 -11.79
C TYR A 191 -2.83 -2.21 -11.34
N ARG A 192 -3.04 -1.04 -10.72
CA ARG A 192 -4.33 -0.51 -10.29
C ARG A 192 -5.19 -1.59 -9.60
N VAL A 193 -4.62 -2.22 -8.59
CA VAL A 193 -5.26 -3.32 -7.84
C VAL A 193 -6.63 -2.88 -7.34
N THR A 194 -7.65 -3.72 -7.56
CA THR A 194 -9.06 -3.52 -7.24
C THR A 194 -9.79 -2.41 -8.03
N TRP A 195 -9.12 -1.74 -8.95
CA TRP A 195 -9.77 -0.83 -9.88
C TRP A 195 -10.42 -1.61 -11.04
N PRO A 196 -11.42 -1.04 -11.75
CA PRO A 196 -12.07 -1.71 -12.88
C PRO A 196 -11.13 -2.14 -14.00
N ASP A 197 -10.00 -1.44 -14.16
CA ASP A 197 -8.96 -1.70 -15.15
C ASP A 197 -7.71 -2.36 -14.57
N GLN A 198 -7.85 -3.06 -13.43
CA GLN A 198 -6.73 -3.78 -12.82
C GLN A 198 -6.10 -4.79 -13.79
N GLN A 199 -4.79 -4.97 -13.68
CA GLN A 199 -4.05 -5.96 -14.45
C GLN A 199 -2.97 -6.61 -13.59
N PHE A 200 -2.81 -7.92 -13.78
CA PHE A 200 -1.70 -8.68 -13.22
C PHE A 200 -0.84 -9.24 -14.33
N ILE A 201 0.45 -8.91 -14.34
CA ILE A 201 1.42 -9.46 -15.28
C ILE A 201 2.33 -10.40 -14.52
N HIS A 202 2.19 -11.69 -14.80
CA HIS A 202 3.00 -12.74 -14.20
C HIS A 202 4.24 -13.03 -15.02
N GLY A 203 5.37 -13.20 -14.33
CA GLY A 203 6.64 -13.55 -14.93
C GLY A 203 7.65 -14.02 -13.91
N THR A 204 8.90 -13.98 -14.31
CA THR A 204 10.05 -14.22 -13.44
C THR A 204 10.93 -12.97 -13.44
N LEU A 205 11.85 -12.88 -12.50
CA LEU A 205 12.80 -11.76 -12.48
C LEU A 205 13.54 -11.59 -13.80
N SER A 206 13.83 -12.67 -14.54
CA SER A 206 14.53 -12.59 -15.83
C SER A 206 13.67 -12.00 -16.96
N ASN A 207 12.33 -12.18 -16.96
CA ASN A 207 11.48 -11.83 -18.10
C ASN A 207 10.40 -10.78 -17.83
N ILE A 208 10.17 -10.39 -16.55
CA ILE A 208 9.05 -9.52 -16.19
C ILE A 208 9.10 -8.15 -16.88
N LYS A 209 10.27 -7.59 -17.10
CA LYS A 209 10.42 -6.30 -17.78
C LYS A 209 9.92 -6.34 -19.23
N GLU A 210 10.24 -7.43 -19.95
CA GLU A 210 9.79 -7.62 -21.34
C GLU A 210 8.27 -7.73 -21.41
N LYS A 211 7.69 -8.51 -20.50
CA LYS A 211 6.23 -8.68 -20.39
C LYS A 211 5.50 -7.38 -20.10
N VAL A 212 6.08 -6.49 -19.30
CA VAL A 212 5.49 -5.18 -18.97
C VAL A 212 5.61 -4.18 -20.11
N ARG A 213 6.64 -4.29 -20.94
CA ARG A 213 6.90 -3.32 -22.03
C ARG A 213 5.69 -3.10 -22.93
N ASP A 214 4.96 -4.17 -23.26
CA ASP A 214 3.85 -4.12 -24.19
C ASP A 214 2.55 -3.59 -23.54
N SER A 215 2.48 -3.61 -22.20
CA SER A 215 1.31 -3.14 -21.44
C SER A 215 1.22 -1.64 -21.28
N LYS A 216 2.30 -0.88 -21.61
CA LYS A 216 2.42 0.56 -21.38
C LYS A 216 2.27 1.02 -19.93
N ILE A 217 2.36 0.11 -18.96
CA ILE A 217 2.30 0.42 -17.53
C ILE A 217 3.57 1.16 -17.11
N SER A 218 3.42 2.39 -16.63
CA SER A 218 4.53 3.25 -16.20
C SER A 218 4.35 3.88 -14.82
N ARG A 219 3.19 3.68 -14.19
CA ARG A 219 2.85 4.23 -12.86
C ARG A 219 1.73 3.41 -12.23
N THR A 220 1.41 3.66 -10.98
CA THR A 220 0.29 3.04 -10.23
C THR A 220 0.37 1.51 -10.27
N ALA A 221 1.59 0.98 -10.18
CA ALA A 221 1.84 -0.44 -10.18
C ALA A 221 2.84 -0.82 -9.09
N LEU A 222 2.59 -1.98 -8.49
CA LEU A 222 3.40 -2.61 -7.47
C LEU A 222 4.19 -3.76 -8.11
N ILE A 223 5.44 -3.95 -7.70
CA ILE A 223 6.25 -5.10 -8.07
C ILE A 223 6.28 -6.06 -6.87
N LEU A 224 5.75 -7.25 -7.05
CA LEU A 224 5.81 -8.32 -6.07
C LEU A 224 6.87 -9.33 -6.50
N VAL A 225 7.77 -9.71 -5.60
CA VAL A 225 8.84 -10.68 -5.87
C VAL A 225 8.90 -11.68 -4.72
N GLY A 226 8.95 -12.97 -5.06
CA GLY A 226 9.12 -14.01 -4.05
C GLY A 226 8.64 -15.37 -4.50
N ARG A 227 9.22 -16.42 -3.92
CA ARG A 227 8.87 -17.81 -4.21
C ARG A 227 7.41 -18.15 -3.85
N VAL A 228 6.78 -17.37 -2.97
CA VAL A 228 5.36 -17.55 -2.60
C VAL A 228 4.42 -17.42 -3.80
N PHE A 229 4.78 -16.72 -4.86
CA PHE A 229 3.91 -16.45 -6.01
C PHE A 229 3.81 -17.60 -7.05
N ASP A 230 4.59 -18.64 -6.90
CA ASP A 230 4.53 -19.84 -7.79
C ASP A 230 4.84 -21.12 -7.02
N THR A 231 4.38 -21.24 -5.78
CA THR A 231 4.59 -22.42 -4.95
C THR A 231 3.26 -23.02 -4.55
N GLN A 232 2.99 -24.24 -5.02
CA GLN A 232 1.85 -25.05 -4.59
C GLN A 232 2.22 -26.09 -3.53
N ASN A 233 3.50 -26.43 -3.43
CA ASN A 233 4.02 -27.41 -2.48
C ASN A 233 4.75 -26.66 -1.33
N PHE A 234 4.06 -26.51 -0.22
CA PHE A 234 4.61 -25.93 1.01
C PHE A 234 4.11 -26.73 2.21
N ARG A 235 4.83 -26.65 3.31
CA ARG A 235 4.46 -27.34 4.54
C ARG A 235 3.21 -26.69 5.14
N ASN A 236 2.28 -27.54 5.59
CA ASN A 236 1.12 -27.06 6.33
C ASN A 236 1.56 -26.37 7.64
N SER A 237 0.87 -25.30 8.00
CA SER A 237 1.10 -24.63 9.27
C SER A 237 0.88 -25.62 10.43
N ALA A 238 1.78 -25.60 11.40
CA ALA A 238 1.64 -26.37 12.64
C ALA A 238 0.32 -26.07 13.38
N LEU A 239 -0.26 -24.89 13.14
CA LEU A 239 -1.55 -24.50 13.72
C LEU A 239 -2.67 -25.51 13.41
N TYR A 240 -2.66 -26.08 12.19
CA TYR A 240 -3.67 -27.04 11.74
C TYR A 240 -3.22 -28.52 11.90
N ASP A 241 -2.00 -28.78 12.35
CA ASP A 241 -1.55 -30.13 12.64
C ASP A 241 -2.36 -30.72 13.79
N PRO A 242 -3.04 -31.88 13.60
CA PRO A 242 -3.81 -32.53 14.68
C PRO A 242 -2.98 -32.86 15.92
N LYS A 243 -1.67 -33.06 15.74
CA LYS A 243 -0.73 -33.40 16.82
C LYS A 243 -0.20 -32.15 17.55
N HIS A 244 -0.40 -30.95 16.98
CA HIS A 244 0.03 -29.70 17.60
C HIS A 244 -0.95 -29.25 18.65
N ALA A 245 -0.50 -29.19 19.91
CA ALA A 245 -1.31 -28.66 21.02
C ALA A 245 -1.02 -27.16 21.22
N HIS A 246 -2.06 -26.41 21.50
CA HIS A 246 -1.96 -24.99 21.85
C HIS A 246 -3.05 -24.65 22.89
N ILE A 247 -3.06 -23.44 23.42
CA ILE A 247 -3.90 -23.03 24.53
C ILE A 247 -5.40 -23.33 24.33
N LEU A 248 -5.91 -23.22 23.11
CA LEU A 248 -7.32 -23.51 22.78
C LEU A 248 -7.53 -24.95 22.26
N ARG A 249 -6.47 -25.72 22.06
CA ARG A 249 -6.49 -27.13 21.66
C ARG A 249 -5.43 -27.90 22.46
N PRO A 250 -5.66 -28.13 23.79
CA PRO A 250 -4.71 -28.82 24.64
C PRO A 250 -4.58 -30.31 24.24
N LYS A 251 -3.43 -30.93 24.55
CA LYS A 251 -3.29 -32.38 24.40
C LYS A 251 -4.39 -33.09 25.17
N LYS A 252 -5.11 -34.01 24.52
CA LYS A 252 -6.00 -34.90 25.24
C LYS A 252 -5.14 -35.68 26.24
N LYS A 253 -5.50 -35.62 27.53
CA LYS A 253 -4.90 -36.50 28.53
C LYS A 253 -5.31 -37.93 28.14
N THR A 254 -4.35 -38.73 27.74
CA THR A 254 -4.52 -40.19 27.65
C THR A 254 -4.64 -40.78 29.04
#